data_f7dfdcbd4f74480f999c21a981772983
#
_entry.id   f7dfdcbd4f74480f999c21a981772983
#
_cell.length_a   1.000
_cell.length_b   1.000
_cell.length_c   1.000
_cell.angle_alpha   90.00
_cell.angle_beta   90.00
_cell.angle_gamma   90.00
#
_symmetry.space_group_name_H-M   'P 1'
#
loop_
_entity.id
_entity.type
_entity.pdbx_description
1 polymer ?
#
loop_
_entity_poly.entity_id
_entity_poly.type
_entity_poly.pdbx_seq_one_letter_code
_entity_poly.pdbx_strand_id
1 'polypeptide(L)'
;RDAQESRGLGDVYKRQIVPCGFAIYDTMQYIKCDVSTICIGMAASMGAFLLAGGTKGKRMALPNAEIMIHQPSGGAKGQATEIQIAAENILKTKKKLNEIIAANTGKPIEQVAQDTERDYYMSAEEAKEYGIIDSIITNR
;
A
#
# COMPACT_ATOMS: atom_id res chain seq x y z
N ARG A 1 0.95 16.81 27.97
CA ARG A 1 1.45 15.44 28.17
C ARG A 1 0.78 14.46 27.22
N ASP A 2 -0.58 14.44 27.17
CA ASP A 2 -1.35 13.48 26.38
C ASP A 2 -1.15 13.61 24.85
N ALA A 3 -0.97 14.82 24.34
CA ALA A 3 -0.73 15.03 22.88
C ALA A 3 0.66 14.54 22.43
N GLN A 4 1.64 14.51 23.33
CA GLN A 4 3.00 14.05 23.03
C GLN A 4 3.09 12.52 23.12
N GLU A 5 2.36 11.92 24.03
CA GLU A 5 2.21 10.46 24.14
C GLU A 5 1.41 9.87 22.98
N SER A 6 0.34 10.54 22.55
CA SER A 6 -0.44 10.11 21.39
C SER A 6 0.35 10.21 20.07
N ARG A 7 1.26 11.19 19.93
CA ARG A 7 2.18 11.27 18.79
C ARG A 7 3.19 10.13 18.80
N GLY A 8 3.74 9.79 19.97
CA GLY A 8 4.66 8.66 20.10
C GLY A 8 4.02 7.32 19.77
N LEU A 9 2.78 7.08 20.22
CA LEU A 9 2.02 5.90 19.89
C LEU A 9 1.65 5.85 18.39
N GLY A 10 1.30 6.98 17.80
CA GLY A 10 1.03 7.08 16.37
C GLY A 10 2.26 6.76 15.52
N ASP A 11 3.44 7.19 15.91
CA ASP A 11 4.68 6.89 15.21
C ASP A 11 5.09 5.41 15.35
N VAL A 12 4.91 4.81 16.52
CA VAL A 12 5.12 3.38 16.74
C VAL A 12 4.14 2.57 15.91
N TYR A 13 2.87 2.94 15.89
CA TYR A 13 1.83 2.28 15.11
C TYR A 13 2.12 2.35 13.60
N LYS A 14 2.50 3.54 13.10
CA LYS A 14 2.88 3.71 11.69
C LYS A 14 4.11 2.88 11.29
N ARG A 15 5.09 2.73 12.16
CA ARG A 15 6.27 1.91 11.90
C ARG A 15 5.97 0.41 11.83
N GLN A 16 4.89 -0.05 12.46
CA GLN A 16 4.49 -1.46 12.46
C GLN A 16 3.56 -1.83 11.31
N ILE A 17 2.85 -0.88 10.71
CA ILE A 17 1.87 -1.15 9.64
C ILE A 17 2.54 -1.75 8.41
N VAL A 18 3.67 -1.22 7.96
CA VAL A 18 4.35 -1.68 6.74
C VAL A 18 4.89 -3.12 6.91
N PRO A 19 5.65 -3.47 7.97
CA PRO A 19 6.06 -4.85 8.21
C PRO A 19 4.90 -5.83 8.34
N CYS A 20 3.81 -5.45 9.00
CA CYS A 20 2.60 -6.27 9.09
C CYS A 20 1.95 -6.47 7.72
N GLY A 21 1.89 -5.43 6.91
CA GLY A 21 1.40 -5.50 5.53
C GLY A 21 2.23 -6.45 4.67
N PHE A 22 3.55 -6.40 4.77
CA PHE A 22 4.43 -7.35 4.07
C PHE A 22 4.24 -8.79 4.55
N ALA A 23 4.04 -9.01 5.86
CA ALA A 23 3.78 -10.35 6.39
C ALA A 23 2.49 -10.95 5.81
N ILE A 24 1.43 -10.15 5.72
CA ILE A 24 0.18 -10.57 5.09
C ILE A 24 0.39 -10.82 3.59
N TYR A 25 1.05 -9.90 2.89
CA TYR A 25 1.34 -10.03 1.47
C TYR A 25 2.12 -11.30 1.15
N ASP A 26 3.22 -11.54 1.87
CA ASP A 26 4.05 -12.73 1.68
C ASP A 26 3.26 -14.01 1.96
N THR A 27 2.41 -14.02 2.97
CA THR A 27 1.51 -15.14 3.26
C THR A 27 0.52 -15.38 2.12
N MET A 28 -0.08 -14.31 1.57
CA MET A 28 -0.97 -14.41 0.41
C MET A 28 -0.27 -15.02 -0.81
N GLN A 29 1.01 -14.72 -1.01
CA GLN A 29 1.80 -15.26 -2.13
C GLN A 29 2.29 -16.70 -1.85
N TYR A 30 2.50 -17.06 -0.59
CA TYR A 30 3.05 -18.34 -0.18
C TYR A 30 2.01 -19.49 -0.21
N ILE A 31 0.77 -19.22 0.16
CA ILE A 31 -0.29 -20.23 0.20
C ILE A 31 -0.66 -20.69 -1.21
N LYS A 32 -1.07 -21.97 -1.33
CA LYS A 32 -1.37 -22.59 -2.66
C LYS A 32 -2.74 -22.21 -3.22
N CYS A 33 -3.67 -21.79 -2.36
CA CYS A 33 -5.01 -21.37 -2.80
C CYS A 33 -4.98 -19.94 -3.31
N ASP A 34 -5.90 -19.62 -4.22
CA ASP A 34 -6.11 -18.27 -4.68
C ASP A 34 -6.64 -17.37 -3.57
N VAL A 35 -6.19 -16.12 -3.59
CA VAL A 35 -6.63 -15.09 -2.65
C VAL A 35 -7.45 -14.06 -3.39
N SER A 36 -8.74 -13.98 -3.07
CA SER A 36 -9.61 -12.92 -3.54
C SER A 36 -9.52 -11.70 -2.65
N THR A 37 -9.42 -10.51 -3.24
CA THR A 37 -9.39 -9.23 -2.50
C THR A 37 -10.55 -8.35 -2.94
N ILE A 38 -11.19 -7.70 -1.98
CA ILE A 38 -12.33 -6.82 -2.23
C ILE A 38 -12.16 -5.52 -1.46
N CYS A 39 -12.23 -4.40 -2.17
CA CYS A 39 -12.28 -3.08 -1.54
C CYS A 39 -13.73 -2.70 -1.26
N ILE A 40 -14.04 -2.46 0.01
CA ILE A 40 -15.34 -1.97 0.50
C ILE A 40 -15.09 -0.63 1.19
N GLY A 41 -15.67 0.44 0.65
CA GLY A 41 -15.45 1.79 1.14
C GLY A 41 -14.10 2.33 0.69
N MET A 42 -13.03 2.07 1.43
CA MET A 42 -11.71 2.62 1.12
C MET A 42 -10.58 1.60 1.34
N ALA A 43 -9.65 1.57 0.41
CA ALA A 43 -8.36 0.90 0.57
C ALA A 43 -7.24 1.91 0.36
N ALA A 44 -6.56 2.28 1.43
CA ALA A 44 -5.51 3.28 1.41
C ALA A 44 -4.15 2.69 1.84
N SER A 45 -3.05 3.17 1.24
CA SER A 45 -1.69 2.80 1.63
C SER A 45 -1.46 1.29 1.58
N MET A 46 -1.16 0.65 2.71
CA MET A 46 -0.99 -0.81 2.77
C MET A 46 -2.27 -1.58 2.40
N GLY A 47 -3.45 -1.00 2.62
CA GLY A 47 -4.72 -1.57 2.15
C GLY A 47 -4.78 -1.68 0.63
N ALA A 48 -4.38 -0.63 -0.08
CA ALA A 48 -4.29 -0.65 -1.55
C ALA A 48 -3.21 -1.63 -2.05
N PHE A 49 -2.09 -1.70 -1.36
CA PHE A 49 -1.02 -2.65 -1.64
C PHE A 49 -1.50 -4.11 -1.54
N LEU A 50 -2.20 -4.45 -0.47
CA LEU A 50 -2.78 -5.79 -0.27
C LEU A 50 -3.89 -6.09 -1.27
N LEU A 51 -4.72 -5.11 -1.61
CA LEU A 51 -5.76 -5.23 -2.63
C LEU A 51 -5.15 -5.64 -3.98
N ALA A 52 -4.10 -4.95 -4.40
CA ALA A 52 -3.38 -5.24 -5.63
C ALA A 52 -2.65 -6.60 -5.59
N GLY A 53 -2.33 -7.09 -4.39
CA GLY A 53 -1.62 -8.36 -4.16
C GLY A 53 -2.48 -9.61 -4.26
N GLY A 54 -3.79 -9.51 -4.45
CA GLY A 54 -4.68 -10.64 -4.67
C GLY A 54 -4.36 -11.37 -5.97
N THR A 55 -4.93 -12.56 -6.12
CA THR A 55 -4.80 -13.35 -7.34
C THR A 55 -5.39 -12.59 -8.52
N LYS A 56 -4.65 -12.48 -9.63
CA LYS A 56 -5.12 -11.80 -10.83
C LYS A 56 -6.44 -12.42 -11.33
N GLY A 57 -7.40 -11.57 -11.66
CA GLY A 57 -8.78 -11.95 -11.99
C GLY A 57 -9.71 -12.01 -10.77
N LYS A 58 -9.17 -11.93 -9.55
CA LYS A 58 -9.93 -12.05 -8.30
C LYS A 58 -9.77 -10.84 -7.37
N ARG A 59 -9.31 -9.72 -7.91
CA ARG A 59 -9.19 -8.45 -7.20
C ARG A 59 -10.36 -7.56 -7.58
N MET A 60 -11.13 -7.13 -6.61
CA MET A 60 -12.43 -6.49 -6.84
C MET A 60 -12.61 -5.24 -5.98
N ALA A 61 -13.55 -4.39 -6.39
CA ALA A 61 -14.04 -3.29 -5.58
C ALA A 61 -15.54 -3.11 -5.75
N LEU A 62 -16.19 -2.55 -4.73
CA LEU A 62 -17.56 -2.08 -4.86
C LEU A 62 -17.59 -0.75 -5.62
N PRO A 63 -18.71 -0.36 -6.26
CA PRO A 63 -18.75 0.77 -7.19
C PRO A 63 -18.34 2.12 -6.61
N ASN A 64 -18.60 2.37 -5.33
CA ASN A 64 -18.28 3.61 -4.66
C ASN A 64 -17.00 3.53 -3.81
N ALA A 65 -16.19 2.48 -4.00
CA ALA A 65 -14.94 2.34 -3.29
C ALA A 65 -13.91 3.35 -3.78
N GLU A 66 -13.04 3.80 -2.87
CA GLU A 66 -11.93 4.68 -3.15
C GLU A 66 -10.61 3.96 -2.82
N ILE A 67 -9.66 4.09 -3.70
CA ILE A 67 -8.34 3.47 -3.54
C ILE A 67 -7.28 4.58 -3.54
N MET A 68 -6.36 4.54 -2.59
CA MET A 68 -5.29 5.51 -2.49
C MET A 68 -3.94 4.84 -2.33
N ILE A 69 -3.01 5.21 -3.20
CA ILE A 69 -1.61 4.81 -3.11
C ILE A 69 -0.74 6.02 -2.75
N HIS A 70 0.30 5.80 -1.98
CA HIS A 70 1.30 6.80 -1.66
C HIS A 70 2.60 6.14 -1.19
N GLN A 71 3.68 6.91 -1.19
CA GLN A 71 4.96 6.45 -0.65
C GLN A 71 4.89 6.24 0.87
N PRO A 72 5.73 5.35 1.42
CA PRO A 72 5.80 5.18 2.86
C PRO A 72 6.28 6.48 3.51
N SER A 73 5.61 6.88 4.57
CA SER A 73 6.01 8.01 5.40
C SER A 73 6.72 7.52 6.65
N GLY A 74 7.66 8.30 7.12
CA GLY A 74 8.37 8.03 8.36
C GLY A 74 9.18 9.23 8.81
N GLY A 75 9.64 9.17 10.03
CA GLY A 75 10.50 10.19 10.63
C GLY A 75 11.46 9.53 11.61
N ALA A 76 12.56 10.20 11.88
CA ALA A 76 13.51 9.81 12.90
C ALA A 76 13.88 11.04 13.74
N LYS A 77 14.10 10.80 15.02
CA LYS A 77 14.69 11.77 15.95
C LYS A 77 15.95 11.14 16.51
N GLY A 78 16.95 11.95 16.79
CA GLY A 78 18.20 11.49 17.38
C GLY A 78 19.42 12.10 16.71
N GLN A 79 20.53 11.39 16.76
CA GLN A 79 21.78 11.81 16.12
C GLN A 79 21.69 11.71 14.59
N ALA A 80 22.54 12.47 13.89
CA ALA A 80 22.57 12.51 12.43
C ALA A 80 22.70 11.12 11.79
N THR A 81 23.51 10.26 12.37
CA THR A 81 23.70 8.86 11.90
C THR A 81 22.41 8.05 12.00
N GLU A 82 21.64 8.20 13.08
CA GLU A 82 20.34 7.49 13.25
C GLU A 82 19.30 7.97 12.25
N ILE A 83 19.28 9.29 11.99
CA ILE A 83 18.41 9.89 10.97
C ILE A 83 18.75 9.36 9.59
N GLN A 84 20.03 9.24 9.26
CA GLN A 84 20.50 8.70 7.99
C GLN A 84 20.09 7.22 7.81
N ILE A 85 20.28 6.39 8.81
CA ILE A 85 19.89 4.97 8.79
C ILE A 85 18.38 4.83 8.58
N ALA A 86 17.58 5.64 9.28
CA ALA A 86 16.12 5.64 9.12
C ALA A 86 15.70 6.07 7.71
N ALA A 87 16.32 7.11 7.15
CA ALA A 87 16.05 7.58 5.80
C ALA A 87 16.40 6.52 4.74
N GLU A 88 17.54 5.86 4.86
CA GLU A 88 17.94 4.78 3.97
C GLU A 88 16.96 3.60 4.02
N ASN A 89 16.47 3.24 5.21
CA ASN A 89 15.49 2.18 5.37
C ASN A 89 14.14 2.53 4.73
N ILE A 90 13.68 3.77 4.87
CA ILE A 90 12.46 4.26 4.20
C ILE A 90 12.60 4.19 2.69
N LEU A 91 13.75 4.59 2.13
CA LEU A 91 14.00 4.53 0.70
C LEU A 91 14.02 3.10 0.16
N LYS A 92 14.59 2.16 0.90
CA LYS A 92 14.56 0.73 0.55
C LYS A 92 13.13 0.20 0.55
N THR A 93 12.35 0.56 1.55
CA THR A 93 10.93 0.18 1.65
C THR A 93 10.11 0.77 0.52
N LYS A 94 10.30 2.06 0.21
CA LYS A 94 9.66 2.73 -0.93
C LYS A 94 9.93 2.00 -2.25
N LYS A 95 11.20 1.69 -2.52
CA LYS A 95 11.60 0.97 -3.73
C LYS A 95 10.89 -0.39 -3.82
N LYS A 96 10.90 -1.16 -2.75
CA LYS A 96 10.28 -2.48 -2.69
C LYS A 96 8.76 -2.41 -2.92
N LEU A 97 8.07 -1.46 -2.29
CA LEU A 97 6.63 -1.26 -2.49
C LEU A 97 6.31 -0.90 -3.94
N ASN A 98 7.07 0.01 -4.54
CA ASN A 98 6.87 0.42 -5.92
C ASN A 98 7.12 -0.73 -6.91
N GLU A 99 8.15 -1.54 -6.69
CA GLU A 99 8.43 -2.73 -7.50
C GLU A 99 7.28 -3.73 -7.46
N ILE A 100 6.72 -3.99 -6.29
CA ILE A 100 5.60 -4.93 -6.12
C ILE A 100 4.31 -4.37 -6.75
N ILE A 101 4.01 -3.08 -6.54
CA ILE A 101 2.86 -2.43 -7.18
C ILE A 101 3.01 -2.46 -8.71
N ALA A 102 4.18 -2.15 -9.24
CA ALA A 102 4.45 -2.22 -10.68
C ALA A 102 4.22 -3.64 -11.25
N ALA A 103 4.72 -4.66 -10.56
CA ALA A 103 4.52 -6.05 -10.94
C ALA A 103 3.04 -6.46 -10.92
N ASN A 104 2.28 -6.04 -9.92
CA ASN A 104 0.87 -6.41 -9.74
C ASN A 104 -0.09 -5.62 -10.64
N THR A 105 0.28 -4.41 -11.06
CA THR A 105 -0.55 -3.54 -11.91
C THR A 105 -0.17 -3.61 -13.38
N GLY A 106 1.04 -4.03 -13.71
CA GLY A 106 1.58 -3.98 -15.06
C GLY A 106 2.05 -2.59 -15.49
N LYS A 107 2.06 -1.61 -14.59
CA LYS A 107 2.57 -0.26 -14.87
C LYS A 107 4.10 -0.23 -14.80
N PRO A 108 4.76 0.64 -15.60
CA PRO A 108 6.19 0.89 -15.45
C PRO A 108 6.52 1.37 -14.04
N ILE A 109 7.66 0.93 -13.49
CA ILE A 109 8.06 1.30 -12.14
C ILE A 109 8.25 2.81 -11.98
N GLU A 110 8.73 3.49 -13.02
CA GLU A 110 8.93 4.94 -13.05
C GLU A 110 7.60 5.68 -12.88
N GLN A 111 6.53 5.19 -13.52
CA GLN A 111 5.19 5.75 -13.38
C GLN A 111 4.65 5.52 -11.97
N VAL A 112 4.78 4.31 -11.43
CA VAL A 112 4.36 4.00 -10.06
C VAL A 112 5.10 4.88 -9.06
N ALA A 113 6.42 5.06 -9.23
CA ALA A 113 7.23 5.91 -8.38
C ALA A 113 6.75 7.38 -8.42
N GLN A 114 6.41 7.88 -9.59
CA GLN A 114 5.89 9.23 -9.76
C GLN A 114 4.49 9.40 -9.14
N ASP A 115 3.61 8.44 -9.37
CA ASP A 115 2.22 8.48 -8.88
C ASP A 115 2.17 8.37 -7.35
N THR A 116 3.09 7.62 -6.74
CA THR A 116 3.15 7.45 -5.28
C THR A 116 3.90 8.57 -4.54
N GLU A 117 4.50 9.54 -5.24
CA GLU A 117 5.19 10.68 -4.58
C GLU A 117 4.26 11.48 -3.67
N ARG A 118 2.98 11.56 -4.03
CA ARG A 118 1.91 12.17 -3.23
C ARG A 118 0.74 11.22 -3.14
N ASP A 119 -0.23 11.55 -2.31
CA ASP A 119 -1.47 10.79 -2.21
C ASP A 119 -2.19 10.78 -3.56
N TYR A 120 -2.30 9.60 -4.15
CA TYR A 120 -2.93 9.37 -5.42
C TYR A 120 -4.25 8.62 -5.23
N TYR A 121 -5.35 9.34 -5.30
CA TYR A 121 -6.70 8.82 -5.12
C TYR A 121 -7.28 8.34 -6.43
N MET A 122 -7.92 7.18 -6.40
CA MET A 122 -8.58 6.57 -7.54
C MET A 122 -9.99 6.11 -7.17
N SER A 123 -10.94 6.32 -8.08
CA SER A 123 -12.24 5.64 -8.07
C SER A 123 -12.05 4.14 -8.36
N ALA A 124 -13.12 3.35 -8.22
CA ALA A 124 -13.08 1.94 -8.58
C ALA A 124 -12.73 1.75 -10.08
N GLU A 125 -13.29 2.56 -10.96
CA GLU A 125 -13.00 2.53 -12.39
C GLU A 125 -11.54 2.88 -12.68
N GLU A 126 -11.03 3.95 -12.09
CA GLU A 126 -9.63 4.37 -12.25
C GLU A 126 -8.66 3.32 -11.71
N ALA A 127 -8.98 2.68 -10.58
CA ALA A 127 -8.18 1.59 -10.01
C ALA A 127 -8.16 0.35 -10.90
N LYS A 128 -9.26 0.07 -11.60
CA LYS A 128 -9.33 -1.00 -12.60
C LYS A 128 -8.45 -0.68 -13.81
N GLU A 129 -8.52 0.53 -14.34
CA GLU A 129 -7.67 0.99 -15.44
C GLU A 129 -6.18 1.01 -15.05
N TYR A 130 -5.88 1.37 -13.82
CA TYR A 130 -4.53 1.36 -13.29
C TYR A 130 -3.98 -0.08 -13.15
N GLY A 131 -4.85 -1.07 -12.93
CA GLY A 131 -4.48 -2.47 -12.77
C GLY A 131 -4.38 -2.92 -11.30
N ILE A 132 -4.86 -2.13 -10.36
CA ILE A 132 -4.92 -2.51 -8.93
C ILE A 132 -6.01 -3.56 -8.70
N ILE A 133 -7.13 -3.43 -9.40
CA ILE A 133 -8.23 -4.40 -9.37
C ILE A 133 -8.55 -4.91 -10.77
N ASP A 134 -9.27 -6.01 -10.84
CA ASP A 134 -9.66 -6.67 -12.10
C ASP A 134 -11.12 -6.40 -12.47
N SER A 135 -11.99 -6.23 -11.48
CA SER A 135 -13.42 -6.03 -11.72
C SER A 135 -14.10 -5.19 -10.64
N ILE A 136 -15.24 -4.62 -11.00
CA ILE A 136 -16.14 -3.89 -10.10
C ILE A 136 -17.39 -4.72 -9.91
N ILE A 137 -17.76 -4.98 -8.66
CA ILE A 137 -18.96 -5.76 -8.33
C ILE A 137 -20.17 -4.83 -8.36
N THR A 138 -20.97 -4.92 -9.41
CA THR A 138 -22.17 -4.08 -9.60
C THR A 138 -23.48 -4.77 -9.25
N ASN A 139 -23.49 -6.12 -9.28
CA ASN A 139 -24.67 -6.94 -9.02
C ASN A 139 -24.33 -8.12 -8.11
N ARG A 140 -25.36 -8.65 -7.43
CA ARG A 140 -25.29 -9.91 -6.69
C ARG A 140 -25.28 -11.10 -7.63
#